data_40f4a8ef42662831e8359039c51db1cd
#
_entry.id   40f4a8ef42662831e8359039c51db1cd
#
_cell.length_a   1.000
_cell.length_b   1.000
_cell.length_c   1.000
_cell.angle_alpha   90.00
_cell.angle_beta   90.00
_cell.angle_gamma   90.00
#
_symmetry.space_group_name_H-M   'P 1'
#
loop_
_entity.id
_entity.type
_entity.pdbx_description
1 polymer ?
#
loop_
_entity_poly.entity_id
_entity_poly.type
_entity_poly.pdbx_seq_one_letter_code
_entity_poly.pdbx_strand_id
1 'polypeptide(L)'
;MNLNTIVEVKRPRSFEEIEWRAGHAFLGGGTWLFSEPQVTTDTLVDLEQFGWPALTVTPAGLEIAATCKIVELHDFKGPPEWRAMPLFDKCIDAFLMSFKIWNAATVGGNVCMSLPAGAMVSLTAALEGICTLWPQDGTPRQVPVVDFVTGMHQNVLQKGELLRSILLPTSALKKRFAMRQVSLTHLGRSAALIVATVGDNGEDFLLTVSAATPRPVHLRFKKTPTASELHRAIDERLPPDAWFHDVHGSAPYKRHVTFYLAEQIRMELA
;
A
#
# COMPACT_ATOMS: atom_id res chain seq x y z
N MET A 1 -1.83 -25.31 4.40
CA MET A 1 -0.56 -24.80 3.80
C MET A 1 0.06 -25.92 2.98
N ASN A 2 0.35 -25.68 1.73
CA ASN A 2 0.97 -26.67 0.85
C ASN A 2 2.23 -26.05 0.20
N LEU A 3 3.41 -26.41 0.75
CA LEU A 3 4.73 -25.99 0.27
C LEU A 3 5.53 -27.21 -0.26
N ASN A 4 4.84 -28.21 -0.74
CA ASN A 4 5.47 -29.47 -1.17
C ASN A 4 6.42 -29.30 -2.35
N THR A 5 6.30 -28.20 -3.10
CA THR A 5 7.17 -27.85 -4.23
C THR A 5 8.46 -27.16 -3.80
N ILE A 6 8.52 -26.60 -2.59
CA ILE A 6 9.70 -25.89 -2.10
C ILE A 6 10.78 -26.90 -1.71
N VAL A 7 11.91 -26.83 -2.39
CA VAL A 7 13.07 -27.70 -2.14
C VAL A 7 14.25 -26.92 -1.53
N GLU A 8 14.25 -25.59 -1.65
CA GLU A 8 15.35 -24.76 -1.17
C GLU A 8 14.87 -23.44 -0.58
N VAL A 9 15.60 -22.96 0.44
CA VAL A 9 15.47 -21.60 0.99
C VAL A 9 16.85 -20.94 0.95
N LYS A 10 17.03 -19.96 0.06
CA LYS A 10 18.24 -19.15 -0.04
C LYS A 10 18.13 -17.95 0.90
N ARG A 11 19.24 -17.61 1.55
CA ARG A 11 19.34 -16.47 2.47
C ARG A 11 20.49 -15.56 2.07
N PRO A 12 20.37 -14.83 0.94
CA PRO A 12 21.41 -13.93 0.48
C PRO A 12 21.58 -12.76 1.45
N ARG A 13 22.79 -12.23 1.56
CA ARG A 13 23.12 -11.03 2.34
C ARG A 13 23.17 -9.77 1.49
N SER A 14 23.25 -9.92 0.18
CA SER A 14 23.21 -8.82 -0.79
C SER A 14 22.41 -9.21 -2.03
N PHE A 15 22.05 -8.22 -2.82
CA PHE A 15 21.25 -8.44 -4.03
C PHE A 15 22.07 -9.15 -5.13
N GLU A 16 23.37 -8.89 -5.16
CA GLU A 16 24.32 -9.50 -6.10
C GLU A 16 24.48 -11.02 -5.91
N GLU A 17 24.17 -11.53 -4.71
CA GLU A 17 24.17 -12.97 -4.41
C GLU A 17 22.96 -13.70 -5.00
N ILE A 18 21.97 -12.97 -5.55
CA ILE A 18 20.75 -13.56 -6.07
C ILE A 18 20.92 -13.92 -7.55
N GLU A 19 21.15 -15.17 -7.82
CA GLU A 19 20.99 -15.73 -9.16
C GLU A 19 19.52 -16.08 -9.38
N TRP A 20 18.77 -15.17 -9.97
CA TRP A 20 17.33 -15.36 -10.17
C TRP A 20 17.05 -16.35 -11.31
N ARG A 21 16.11 -17.26 -11.09
CA ARG A 21 15.58 -18.18 -12.11
C ARG A 21 14.07 -18.38 -11.97
N ALA A 22 13.47 -19.03 -12.96
CA ALA A 22 12.09 -19.49 -12.85
C ALA A 22 11.94 -20.42 -11.62
N GLY A 23 10.83 -20.33 -10.91
CA GLY A 23 10.59 -21.07 -9.68
C GLY A 23 11.03 -20.34 -8.41
N HIS A 24 11.78 -19.24 -8.50
CA HIS A 24 12.12 -18.43 -7.33
C HIS A 24 10.97 -17.50 -6.93
N ALA A 25 10.79 -17.31 -5.62
CA ALA A 25 9.91 -16.29 -5.05
C ALA A 25 10.61 -15.56 -3.90
N PHE A 26 10.52 -14.25 -3.85
CA PHE A 26 11.00 -13.47 -2.69
C PHE A 26 10.13 -13.74 -1.47
N LEU A 27 10.79 -13.99 -0.35
CA LEU A 27 10.17 -14.19 0.95
C LEU A 27 10.43 -12.96 1.83
N GLY A 28 9.37 -12.19 2.08
CA GLY A 28 9.36 -11.18 3.14
C GLY A 28 8.89 -11.82 4.45
N GLY A 29 7.64 -11.53 4.88
CA GLY A 29 7.07 -12.15 6.08
C GLY A 29 6.37 -13.50 5.87
N GLY A 30 6.19 -13.95 4.64
CA GLY A 30 5.59 -15.24 4.29
C GLY A 30 4.09 -15.40 4.61
N THR A 31 3.44 -14.43 5.22
CA THR A 31 2.07 -14.56 5.75
C THR A 31 1.03 -14.88 4.67
N TRP A 32 1.18 -14.31 3.47
CA TRP A 32 0.36 -14.68 2.32
C TRP A 32 0.92 -15.91 1.60
N LEU A 33 2.21 -15.91 1.28
CA LEU A 33 2.85 -16.97 0.52
C LEU A 33 2.65 -18.34 1.15
N PHE A 34 2.59 -18.41 2.49
CA PHE A 34 2.35 -19.65 3.21
C PHE A 34 0.85 -19.97 3.39
N SER A 35 -0.06 -19.07 3.09
CA SER A 35 -1.51 -19.32 3.18
C SER A 35 -2.09 -19.95 1.91
N GLU A 36 -1.42 -19.79 0.77
CA GLU A 36 -1.86 -20.27 -0.53
C GLU A 36 -0.94 -21.39 -1.06
N PRO A 37 -1.45 -22.34 -1.86
CA PRO A 37 -0.62 -23.36 -2.50
C PRO A 37 0.39 -22.75 -3.47
N GLN A 38 1.69 -23.09 -3.31
CA GLN A 38 2.79 -22.59 -4.14
C GLN A 38 3.20 -23.66 -5.17
N VAL A 39 2.38 -23.83 -6.22
CA VAL A 39 2.53 -24.93 -7.19
C VAL A 39 3.64 -24.71 -8.23
N THR A 40 4.09 -23.49 -8.44
CA THR A 40 5.11 -23.12 -9.42
C THR A 40 6.41 -22.64 -8.80
N THR A 41 6.46 -22.53 -7.47
CA THR A 41 7.63 -22.06 -6.72
C THR A 41 8.39 -23.25 -6.15
N ASP A 42 9.68 -23.32 -6.38
CA ASP A 42 10.58 -24.35 -5.85
C ASP A 42 11.62 -23.81 -4.88
N THR A 43 11.90 -22.51 -4.93
CA THR A 43 12.92 -21.87 -4.10
C THR A 43 12.38 -20.56 -3.51
N LEU A 44 12.57 -20.39 -2.21
CA LEU A 44 12.30 -19.13 -1.51
C LEU A 44 13.60 -18.35 -1.34
N VAL A 45 13.58 -17.07 -1.70
CA VAL A 45 14.69 -16.14 -1.49
C VAL A 45 14.33 -15.25 -0.30
N ASP A 46 14.84 -15.60 0.87
CA ASP A 46 14.54 -14.94 2.14
C ASP A 46 15.32 -13.62 2.26
N LEU A 47 14.59 -12.52 2.40
CA LEU A 47 15.13 -11.17 2.43
C LEU A 47 15.59 -10.73 3.83
N GLU A 48 15.38 -11.52 4.87
CA GLU A 48 15.68 -11.12 6.26
C GLU A 48 17.18 -10.84 6.46
N GLN A 49 18.05 -11.63 5.78
CA GLN A 49 19.51 -11.52 5.93
C GLN A 49 20.12 -10.27 5.27
N PHE A 50 19.35 -9.51 4.49
CA PHE A 50 19.80 -8.22 3.98
C PHE A 50 20.07 -7.20 5.10
N GLY A 51 19.45 -7.37 6.28
CA GLY A 51 19.69 -6.54 7.44
C GLY A 51 19.33 -5.06 7.22
N TRP A 52 18.38 -4.77 6.33
CA TRP A 52 17.98 -3.38 6.08
C TRP A 52 17.33 -2.76 7.31
N PRO A 53 17.72 -1.53 7.70
CA PRO A 53 16.98 -0.78 8.70
C PRO A 53 15.50 -0.71 8.31
N ALA A 54 14.60 -1.15 9.19
CA ALA A 54 13.17 -1.21 8.90
C ALA A 54 12.61 0.16 8.52
N LEU A 55 13.02 1.21 9.25
CA LEU A 55 12.56 2.58 9.11
C LEU A 55 13.76 3.54 9.22
N THR A 56 13.88 4.45 8.26
CA THR A 56 14.94 5.46 8.24
C THR A 56 14.34 6.84 8.01
N VAL A 57 14.52 7.74 8.98
CA VAL A 57 14.12 9.15 8.84
C VAL A 57 15.23 9.90 8.12
N THR A 58 14.88 10.58 7.05
CA THR A 58 15.78 11.41 6.25
C THR A 58 15.17 12.80 6.03
N PRO A 59 15.92 13.79 5.55
CA PRO A 59 15.35 15.08 5.13
C PRO A 59 14.27 14.93 4.02
N ALA A 60 14.38 13.90 3.19
CA ALA A 60 13.40 13.62 2.13
C ALA A 60 12.08 13.04 2.68
N GLY A 61 12.11 12.36 3.82
CA GLY A 61 10.94 11.74 4.45
C GLY A 61 11.27 10.47 5.22
N LEU A 62 10.29 9.59 5.34
CA LEU A 62 10.42 8.27 5.96
C LEU A 62 10.66 7.22 4.87
N GLU A 63 11.83 6.62 4.87
CA GLU A 63 12.11 5.43 4.07
C GLU A 63 11.71 4.18 4.86
N ILE A 64 10.83 3.37 4.29
CA ILE A 64 10.33 2.10 4.83
C ILE A 64 10.95 0.98 4.01
N ALA A 65 11.77 0.12 4.62
CA ALA A 65 12.30 -1.07 3.94
C ALA A 65 11.17 -2.04 3.57
N ALA A 66 11.29 -2.74 2.46
CA ALA A 66 10.30 -3.75 2.08
C ALA A 66 10.14 -4.87 3.12
N THR A 67 11.19 -5.15 3.89
CA THR A 67 11.21 -6.11 5.00
C THR A 67 10.68 -5.55 6.32
N CYS A 68 10.36 -4.25 6.42
CA CYS A 68 9.78 -3.64 7.61
C CYS A 68 8.50 -4.38 8.02
N LYS A 69 8.46 -4.92 9.23
CA LYS A 69 7.29 -5.60 9.78
C LYS A 69 6.20 -4.59 10.15
N ILE A 70 4.95 -5.00 10.09
CA ILE A 70 3.82 -4.11 10.42
C ILE A 70 3.92 -3.61 11.86
N VAL A 71 4.39 -4.45 12.79
CA VAL A 71 4.59 -4.03 14.19
C VAL A 71 5.65 -2.95 14.33
N GLU A 72 6.73 -2.99 13.55
CA GLU A 72 7.76 -1.96 13.57
C GLU A 72 7.23 -0.62 13.08
N LEU A 73 6.36 -0.64 12.07
CA LEU A 73 5.67 0.56 11.57
C LEU A 73 4.67 1.10 12.58
N HIS A 74 3.91 0.23 13.27
CA HIS A 74 2.96 0.60 14.33
C HIS A 74 3.67 1.26 15.53
N ASP A 75 4.81 0.71 15.97
CA ASP A 75 5.54 1.21 17.13
C ASP A 75 6.35 2.47 16.84
N PHE A 76 6.49 2.82 15.56
CA PHE A 76 7.29 3.96 15.13
C PHE A 76 6.69 5.29 15.56
N LYS A 77 7.54 6.15 16.12
CA LYS A 77 7.19 7.53 16.50
C LYS A 77 8.00 8.49 15.63
N GLY A 78 7.32 9.10 14.69
CA GLY A 78 7.92 10.08 13.79
C GLY A 78 8.12 11.46 14.43
N PRO A 79 8.78 12.37 13.69
CA PRO A 79 8.87 13.77 14.09
C PRO A 79 7.53 14.39 14.40
N PRO A 80 7.42 15.26 15.42
CA PRO A 80 6.13 15.82 15.86
C PRO A 80 5.42 16.68 14.82
N GLU A 81 6.16 17.21 13.84
CA GLU A 81 5.60 17.97 12.73
C GLU A 81 4.95 17.10 11.64
N TRP A 82 5.08 15.77 11.70
CA TRP A 82 4.44 14.84 10.77
C TRP A 82 2.99 14.57 11.21
N ARG A 83 2.09 15.46 10.84
CA ARG A 83 0.67 15.41 11.24
C ARG A 83 -0.08 14.20 10.69
N ALA A 84 0.45 13.56 9.64
CA ALA A 84 -0.11 12.34 9.07
C ALA A 84 0.24 11.06 9.86
N MET A 85 1.06 11.11 10.92
CA MET A 85 1.43 9.92 11.70
C MET A 85 0.24 9.08 12.20
N PRO A 86 -0.86 9.67 12.72
CA PRO A 86 -1.99 8.85 13.17
C PRO A 86 -2.70 8.07 12.04
N LEU A 87 -2.44 8.39 10.76
CA LEU A 87 -2.94 7.61 9.62
C LEU A 87 -2.32 6.21 9.57
N PHE A 88 -1.10 6.04 10.09
CA PHE A 88 -0.40 4.75 10.14
C PHE A 88 -1.22 3.75 10.95
N ASP A 89 -1.56 4.09 12.19
CA ASP A 89 -2.36 3.24 13.08
C ASP A 89 -3.73 2.94 12.45
N LYS A 90 -4.42 3.96 11.91
CA LYS A 90 -5.73 3.76 11.25
C LYS A 90 -5.66 2.79 10.08
N CYS A 91 -4.61 2.85 9.25
CA CYS A 91 -4.44 1.91 8.14
C CYS A 91 -4.01 0.52 8.64
N ILE A 92 -3.19 0.43 9.68
CA ILE A 92 -2.82 -0.85 10.30
C ILE A 92 -4.05 -1.53 10.90
N ASP A 93 -4.92 -0.80 11.58
CA ASP A 93 -6.18 -1.32 12.10
C ASP A 93 -7.10 -1.82 10.98
N ALA A 94 -7.13 -1.12 9.83
CA ALA A 94 -7.88 -1.54 8.64
C ALA A 94 -7.38 -2.85 8.01
N PHE A 95 -6.19 -3.30 8.38
CA PHE A 95 -5.61 -4.57 7.94
C PHE A 95 -6.38 -5.79 8.47
N LEU A 96 -7.08 -5.65 9.59
CA LEU A 96 -7.85 -6.70 10.27
C LEU A 96 -7.04 -7.97 10.57
N MET A 97 -5.80 -7.81 10.94
CA MET A 97 -4.89 -8.91 11.27
C MET A 97 -4.67 -9.02 12.77
N SER A 98 -4.46 -10.25 13.23
CA SER A 98 -4.02 -10.47 14.61
C SER A 98 -2.59 -9.91 14.82
N PHE A 99 -2.27 -9.60 16.08
CA PHE A 99 -0.91 -9.16 16.45
C PHE A 99 0.19 -10.15 16.03
N LYS A 100 -0.12 -11.45 15.94
CA LYS A 100 0.82 -12.47 15.44
C LYS A 100 1.21 -12.22 13.99
N ILE A 101 0.24 -11.81 13.17
CA ILE A 101 0.49 -11.49 11.77
C ILE A 101 1.28 -10.18 11.65
N TRP A 102 1.03 -9.18 12.52
CA TRP A 102 1.81 -7.93 12.53
C TRP A 102 3.31 -8.17 12.77
N ASN A 103 3.65 -9.19 13.56
CA ASN A 103 5.05 -9.57 13.81
C ASN A 103 5.73 -10.30 12.64
N ALA A 104 4.98 -10.73 11.63
CA ALA A 104 5.49 -11.46 10.49
C ALA A 104 5.29 -10.73 9.15
N ALA A 105 4.09 -10.18 8.92
CA ALA A 105 3.78 -9.47 7.68
C ALA A 105 4.65 -8.23 7.51
N THR A 106 5.09 -7.98 6.28
CA THR A 106 5.92 -6.83 5.94
C THR A 106 5.17 -5.82 5.08
N VAL A 107 5.57 -4.55 5.18
CA VAL A 107 5.01 -3.47 4.38
C VAL A 107 5.21 -3.77 2.89
N GLY A 108 6.42 -4.12 2.48
CA GLY A 108 6.72 -4.46 1.08
C GLY A 108 5.95 -5.68 0.60
N GLY A 109 5.83 -6.72 1.44
CA GLY A 109 5.02 -7.90 1.11
C GLY A 109 3.57 -7.55 0.83
N ASN A 110 2.95 -6.69 1.66
CA ASN A 110 1.57 -6.24 1.44
C ASN A 110 1.41 -5.40 0.16
N VAL A 111 2.36 -4.50 -0.11
CA VAL A 111 2.32 -3.67 -1.32
C VAL A 111 2.53 -4.53 -2.57
N CYS A 112 3.48 -5.47 -2.57
CA CYS A 112 3.73 -6.39 -3.69
C CYS A 112 2.54 -7.34 -3.96
N MET A 113 1.76 -7.69 -2.94
CA MET A 113 0.53 -8.48 -3.11
C MET A 113 -0.53 -7.75 -3.93
N SER A 114 -0.49 -6.42 -3.97
CA SER A 114 -1.37 -5.60 -4.82
C SER A 114 -2.85 -5.94 -4.68
N LEU A 115 -3.30 -6.16 -3.43
CA LEU A 115 -4.72 -6.38 -3.14
C LEU A 115 -5.48 -5.05 -3.16
N PRO A 116 -6.70 -4.98 -3.72
CA PRO A 116 -7.52 -3.76 -3.73
C PRO A 116 -7.71 -3.14 -2.34
N ALA A 117 -7.94 -3.99 -1.32
CA ALA A 117 -8.08 -3.60 0.08
C ALA A 117 -6.75 -3.71 0.87
N GLY A 118 -5.60 -3.65 0.20
CA GLY A 118 -4.29 -3.66 0.84
C GLY A 118 -4.08 -2.41 1.68
N ALA A 119 -4.05 -2.57 3.01
CA ALA A 119 -3.98 -1.42 3.92
C ALA A 119 -2.66 -0.64 3.76
N MET A 120 -1.54 -1.34 3.49
CA MET A 120 -0.26 -0.66 3.23
C MET A 120 -0.23 -0.02 1.84
N VAL A 121 -0.93 -0.58 0.85
CA VAL A 121 -1.15 0.09 -0.43
C VAL A 121 -1.91 1.41 -0.21
N SER A 122 -2.98 1.37 0.59
CA SER A 122 -3.79 2.56 0.90
C SER A 122 -2.99 3.64 1.63
N LEU A 123 -2.24 3.25 2.67
CA LEU A 123 -1.38 4.15 3.45
C LEU A 123 -0.31 4.81 2.56
N THR A 124 0.46 3.98 1.87
CA THR A 124 1.62 4.48 1.12
C THR A 124 1.21 5.26 -0.12
N ALA A 125 0.10 4.90 -0.78
CA ALA A 125 -0.45 5.70 -1.88
C ALA A 125 -0.98 7.05 -1.36
N ALA A 126 -1.76 7.07 -0.26
CA ALA A 126 -2.30 8.32 0.31
C ALA A 126 -1.22 9.30 0.76
N LEU A 127 -0.06 8.79 1.17
CA LEU A 127 1.11 9.59 1.55
C LEU A 127 2.12 9.75 0.40
N GLU A 128 1.66 9.63 -0.84
CA GLU A 128 2.46 9.90 -2.05
C GLU A 128 3.77 9.09 -2.10
N GLY A 129 3.70 7.85 -1.60
CA GLY A 129 4.84 6.95 -1.49
C GLY A 129 5.51 6.65 -2.82
N ILE A 130 6.83 6.55 -2.81
CA ILE A 130 7.68 6.26 -3.97
C ILE A 130 8.42 4.95 -3.71
N CYS A 131 8.13 3.93 -4.51
CA CYS A 131 8.84 2.64 -4.49
C CYS A 131 10.22 2.77 -5.11
N THR A 132 11.25 2.23 -4.46
CA THR A 132 12.57 1.99 -5.05
C THR A 132 12.65 0.52 -5.44
N LEU A 133 12.85 0.25 -6.72
CA LEU A 133 12.88 -1.09 -7.31
C LEU A 133 14.29 -1.43 -7.76
N TRP A 134 14.75 -2.63 -7.42
CA TRP A 134 16.06 -3.16 -7.81
C TRP A 134 15.87 -4.25 -8.88
N PRO A 135 16.14 -3.95 -10.16
CA PRO A 135 16.13 -4.93 -11.23
C PRO A 135 17.35 -5.85 -11.12
N GLN A 136 17.27 -7.06 -11.68
CA GLN A 136 18.41 -7.99 -11.73
C GLN A 136 19.57 -7.41 -12.56
N ASP A 137 19.22 -6.75 -13.67
CA ASP A 137 20.16 -6.10 -14.56
C ASP A 137 19.80 -4.60 -14.63
N GLY A 138 20.75 -3.73 -14.32
CA GLY A 138 20.59 -2.31 -14.53
C GLY A 138 20.51 -1.46 -13.26
N THR A 139 20.10 -0.22 -13.45
CA THR A 139 20.05 0.80 -12.39
C THR A 139 18.74 0.74 -11.64
N PRO A 140 18.73 0.88 -10.30
CA PRO A 140 17.51 1.04 -9.52
C PRO A 140 16.60 2.14 -10.08
N ARG A 141 15.30 1.86 -10.10
CA ARG A 141 14.28 2.80 -10.60
C ARG A 141 13.26 3.14 -9.53
N GLN A 142 12.65 4.30 -9.67
CA GLN A 142 11.60 4.78 -8.76
C GLN A 142 10.25 4.82 -9.47
N VAL A 143 9.21 4.39 -8.73
CA VAL A 143 7.82 4.38 -9.22
C VAL A 143 6.90 4.82 -8.09
N PRO A 144 5.99 5.80 -8.29
CA PRO A 144 4.96 6.11 -7.31
C PRO A 144 4.11 4.88 -6.96
N VAL A 145 3.73 4.71 -5.70
CA VAL A 145 2.91 3.56 -5.28
C VAL A 145 1.59 3.48 -6.07
N VAL A 146 0.99 4.61 -6.39
CA VAL A 146 -0.25 4.67 -7.19
C VAL A 146 -0.09 4.09 -8.59
N ASP A 147 1.12 4.12 -9.14
CA ASP A 147 1.47 3.57 -10.45
C ASP A 147 2.12 2.18 -10.33
N PHE A 148 2.67 1.85 -9.14
CA PHE A 148 3.24 0.53 -8.86
C PHE A 148 2.17 -0.56 -8.91
N VAL A 149 1.02 -0.36 -8.27
CA VAL A 149 -0.11 -1.29 -8.30
C VAL A 149 -0.94 -1.04 -9.55
N THR A 150 -1.00 -2.01 -10.44
CA THR A 150 -1.70 -1.91 -11.75
C THR A 150 -3.06 -2.59 -11.74
N GLY A 151 -3.34 -3.48 -10.79
CA GLY A 151 -4.59 -4.21 -10.63
C GLY A 151 -4.53 -5.19 -9.48
N MET A 152 -5.59 -5.98 -9.29
CA MET A 152 -5.62 -7.03 -8.26
C MET A 152 -4.55 -8.10 -8.55
N HIS A 153 -3.64 -8.32 -7.60
CA HIS A 153 -2.46 -9.18 -7.75
C HIS A 153 -1.54 -8.81 -8.94
N GLN A 154 -1.58 -7.54 -9.35
CA GLN A 154 -0.80 -7.03 -10.47
C GLN A 154 -0.03 -5.78 -10.08
N ASN A 155 1.25 -5.76 -10.41
CA ASN A 155 2.14 -4.62 -10.22
C ASN A 155 3.19 -4.55 -11.33
N VAL A 156 4.03 -3.52 -11.28
CA VAL A 156 5.02 -3.24 -12.32
C VAL A 156 6.33 -3.99 -12.18
N LEU A 157 6.48 -4.86 -11.16
CA LEU A 157 7.70 -5.64 -10.96
C LEU A 157 7.94 -6.58 -12.15
N GLN A 158 9.15 -6.57 -12.62
CA GLN A 158 9.63 -7.53 -13.60
C GLN A 158 10.09 -8.83 -12.91
N LYS A 159 10.32 -9.90 -13.68
CA LYS A 159 10.83 -11.17 -13.13
C LYS A 159 12.17 -10.93 -12.45
N GLY A 160 12.29 -11.30 -11.19
CA GLY A 160 13.51 -11.11 -10.39
C GLY A 160 13.74 -9.68 -9.89
N GLU A 161 12.89 -8.72 -10.25
CA GLU A 161 12.97 -7.37 -9.70
C GLU A 161 12.43 -7.32 -8.28
N LEU A 162 13.13 -6.61 -7.39
CA LEU A 162 12.85 -6.54 -5.96
C LEU A 162 12.37 -5.14 -5.56
N LEU A 163 11.28 -5.06 -4.82
CA LEU A 163 10.94 -3.86 -4.08
C LEU A 163 11.92 -3.71 -2.90
N ARG A 164 12.78 -2.67 -2.94
CA ARG A 164 13.78 -2.39 -1.90
C ARG A 164 13.19 -1.60 -0.74
N SER A 165 12.49 -0.52 -1.06
CA SER A 165 11.94 0.40 -0.06
C SER A 165 10.82 1.26 -0.63
N ILE A 166 10.09 1.93 0.26
CA ILE A 166 9.09 2.93 -0.07
C ILE A 166 9.44 4.20 0.70
N LEU A 167 9.67 5.31 -0.01
CA LEU A 167 9.85 6.62 0.58
C LEU A 167 8.50 7.33 0.71
N LEU A 168 8.12 7.73 1.92
CA LEU A 168 7.02 8.65 2.18
C LEU A 168 7.58 10.06 2.29
N PRO A 169 7.27 10.99 1.35
CA PRO A 169 7.86 12.33 1.35
C PRO A 169 7.48 13.15 2.58
N THR A 170 8.42 13.94 3.09
CA THR A 170 8.18 14.88 4.22
C THR A 170 7.01 15.81 3.94
N SER A 171 6.83 16.25 2.68
CA SER A 171 5.71 17.10 2.29
C SER A 171 4.35 16.43 2.51
N ALA A 172 4.23 15.14 2.22
CA ALA A 172 3.00 14.38 2.47
C ALA A 172 2.80 14.08 3.95
N LEU A 173 3.88 13.74 4.68
CA LEU A 173 3.84 13.44 6.12
C LEU A 173 3.41 14.65 6.97
N LYS A 174 3.70 15.88 6.53
CA LYS A 174 3.30 17.12 7.22
C LYS A 174 1.84 17.53 6.99
N LYS A 175 1.15 16.95 6.00
CA LYS A 175 -0.25 17.27 5.70
C LYS A 175 -1.20 16.83 6.81
N ARG A 176 -2.33 17.55 6.94
CA ARG A 176 -3.52 17.04 7.65
C ARG A 176 -4.13 15.93 6.82
N PHE A 177 -4.86 15.03 7.47
CA PHE A 177 -5.55 13.96 6.77
C PHE A 177 -6.93 13.69 7.40
N ALA A 178 -7.79 13.07 6.60
CA ALA A 178 -8.98 12.37 7.06
C ALA A 178 -9.09 11.02 6.35
N MET A 179 -9.61 10.01 7.05
CA MET A 179 -9.79 8.65 6.55
C MET A 179 -11.20 8.16 6.86
N ARG A 180 -11.80 7.45 5.91
CA ARG A 180 -13.04 6.72 6.08
C ARG A 180 -12.92 5.33 5.47
N GLN A 181 -13.51 4.37 6.16
CA GLN A 181 -13.55 2.98 5.74
C GLN A 181 -14.96 2.44 5.93
N VAL A 182 -15.38 1.57 5.03
CA VAL A 182 -16.61 0.79 5.18
C VAL A 182 -16.36 -0.65 4.77
N SER A 183 -16.96 -1.58 5.49
CA SER A 183 -16.99 -3.02 5.21
C SER A 183 -18.39 -3.57 5.41
N LEU A 184 -18.71 -4.71 4.80
CA LEU A 184 -20.03 -5.33 4.94
C LEU A 184 -20.29 -5.91 6.33
N THR A 185 -19.22 -6.22 7.07
CA THR A 185 -19.28 -6.74 8.44
C THR A 185 -18.32 -5.97 9.33
N HIS A 186 -18.54 -5.98 10.63
CA HIS A 186 -17.71 -5.24 11.60
C HIS A 186 -16.20 -5.57 11.49
N LEU A 187 -15.87 -6.83 11.26
CA LEU A 187 -14.49 -7.31 11.03
C LEU A 187 -14.30 -7.79 9.58
N GLY A 188 -14.90 -7.09 8.61
CA GLY A 188 -14.77 -7.40 7.19
C GLY A 188 -13.69 -6.59 6.50
N ARG A 189 -13.12 -7.15 5.43
CA ARG A 189 -12.25 -6.37 4.55
C ARG A 189 -13.00 -5.18 3.95
N SER A 190 -12.28 -4.10 3.71
CA SER A 190 -12.83 -2.85 3.20
C SER A 190 -13.52 -3.04 1.85
N ALA A 191 -14.77 -2.62 1.76
CA ALA A 191 -15.48 -2.39 0.50
C ALA A 191 -15.01 -1.07 -0.14
N ALA A 192 -14.73 -0.06 0.70
CA ALA A 192 -14.09 1.19 0.31
C ALA A 192 -13.20 1.67 1.47
N LEU A 193 -12.01 2.17 1.13
CA LEU A 193 -11.11 2.87 2.04
C LEU A 193 -10.65 4.14 1.32
N ILE A 194 -11.05 5.27 1.88
CA ILE A 194 -10.81 6.59 1.31
C ILE A 194 -9.97 7.40 2.28
N VAL A 195 -8.89 7.97 1.76
CA VAL A 195 -8.03 8.89 2.51
C VAL A 195 -7.92 10.18 1.73
N ALA A 196 -8.04 11.31 2.40
CA ALA A 196 -7.56 12.55 1.81
C ALA A 196 -6.46 13.16 2.69
N THR A 197 -5.52 13.82 2.04
CA THR A 197 -4.51 14.66 2.65
C THR A 197 -4.64 16.08 2.12
N VAL A 198 -4.33 17.07 2.96
CA VAL A 198 -4.40 18.48 2.59
C VAL A 198 -3.32 19.28 3.31
N GLY A 199 -2.68 20.18 2.60
CA GLY A 199 -1.71 21.12 3.14
C GLY A 199 -2.35 22.20 4.00
N ASP A 200 -1.54 23.15 4.45
CA ASP A 200 -2.03 24.31 5.17
C ASP A 200 -2.95 25.17 4.29
N ASN A 201 -3.92 25.85 4.92
CA ASN A 201 -4.89 26.69 4.21
C ASN A 201 -5.72 25.96 3.13
N GLY A 202 -5.87 24.62 3.25
CA GLY A 202 -6.64 23.82 2.29
C GLY A 202 -5.95 23.58 0.93
N GLU A 203 -4.66 23.88 0.82
CA GLU A 203 -3.92 23.69 -0.44
C GLU A 203 -3.51 22.24 -0.66
N ASP A 204 -3.27 21.87 -1.92
CA ASP A 204 -2.83 20.54 -2.35
C ASP A 204 -3.67 19.42 -1.72
N PHE A 205 -4.97 19.45 -1.98
CA PHE A 205 -5.89 18.41 -1.55
C PHE A 205 -5.75 17.19 -2.45
N LEU A 206 -5.39 16.06 -1.86
CA LEU A 206 -5.28 14.76 -2.53
C LEU A 206 -6.27 13.77 -1.95
N LEU A 207 -7.22 13.29 -2.74
CA LEU A 207 -8.09 12.15 -2.40
C LEU A 207 -7.52 10.87 -2.99
N THR A 208 -7.35 9.86 -2.16
CA THR A 208 -6.94 8.51 -2.55
C THR A 208 -8.11 7.55 -2.34
N VAL A 209 -8.56 6.91 -3.42
CA VAL A 209 -9.60 5.88 -3.40
C VAL A 209 -8.93 4.52 -3.51
N SER A 210 -9.21 3.61 -2.58
CA SER A 210 -8.73 2.22 -2.58
C SER A 210 -9.84 1.28 -2.10
N ALA A 211 -9.64 -0.02 -2.24
CA ALA A 211 -10.61 -1.10 -1.98
C ALA A 211 -11.86 -1.08 -2.88
N ALA A 212 -12.37 0.09 -3.23
CA ALA A 212 -13.49 0.24 -4.16
C ALA A 212 -13.10 0.06 -5.63
N THR A 213 -11.82 0.15 -5.93
CA THR A 213 -11.19 0.07 -7.26
C THR A 213 -10.15 -1.05 -7.27
N PRO A 214 -9.79 -1.64 -8.44
CA PRO A 214 -8.77 -2.70 -8.52
C PRO A 214 -7.38 -2.26 -8.09
N ARG A 215 -7.09 -0.96 -8.13
CA ARG A 215 -5.83 -0.31 -7.75
C ARG A 215 -6.12 1.02 -7.07
N PRO A 216 -5.16 1.59 -6.32
CA PRO A 216 -5.34 2.93 -5.75
C PRO A 216 -5.51 3.98 -6.88
N VAL A 217 -6.36 4.97 -6.63
CA VAL A 217 -6.61 6.06 -7.58
C VAL A 217 -6.50 7.40 -6.87
N HIS A 218 -5.75 8.32 -7.46
CA HIS A 218 -5.59 9.68 -6.98
C HIS A 218 -6.50 10.66 -7.71
N LEU A 219 -7.13 11.55 -6.93
CA LEU A 219 -7.79 12.77 -7.41
C LEU A 219 -7.14 13.95 -6.69
N ARG A 220 -6.42 14.80 -7.43
CA ARG A 220 -5.68 15.93 -6.87
C ARG A 220 -6.32 17.25 -7.24
N PHE A 221 -6.41 18.15 -6.27
CA PHE A 221 -6.96 19.50 -6.41
C PHE A 221 -5.96 20.51 -5.84
N LYS A 222 -5.88 21.68 -6.47
CA LYS A 222 -5.02 22.76 -5.96
C LYS A 222 -5.44 23.25 -4.57
N LYS A 223 -6.75 23.19 -4.29
CA LYS A 223 -7.36 23.53 -2.98
C LYS A 223 -8.44 22.51 -2.67
N THR A 224 -8.93 22.52 -1.42
CA THR A 224 -10.10 21.73 -1.05
C THR A 224 -11.25 22.02 -2.01
N PRO A 225 -11.74 21.00 -2.75
CA PRO A 225 -12.76 21.19 -3.79
C PRO A 225 -14.12 21.50 -3.17
N THR A 226 -15.03 22.07 -3.95
CA THR A 226 -16.46 22.07 -3.66
C THR A 226 -17.04 20.65 -3.83
N ALA A 227 -18.23 20.39 -3.27
CA ALA A 227 -18.92 19.11 -3.44
C ALA A 227 -19.11 18.75 -4.93
N SER A 228 -19.52 19.73 -5.74
CA SER A 228 -19.74 19.52 -7.18
C SER A 228 -18.44 19.20 -7.94
N GLU A 229 -17.33 19.88 -7.62
CA GLU A 229 -16.03 19.60 -8.20
C GLU A 229 -15.54 18.20 -7.82
N LEU A 230 -15.67 17.81 -6.55
CA LEU A 230 -15.30 16.49 -6.07
C LEU A 230 -16.08 15.40 -6.79
N HIS A 231 -17.42 15.52 -6.84
CA HIS A 231 -18.28 14.53 -7.50
C HIS A 231 -17.97 14.40 -8.98
N ARG A 232 -17.82 15.50 -9.69
CA ARG A 232 -17.45 15.50 -11.11
C ARG A 232 -16.09 14.81 -11.32
N ALA A 233 -15.08 15.13 -10.52
CA ALA A 233 -13.75 14.52 -10.64
C ALA A 233 -13.78 13.01 -10.36
N ILE A 234 -14.61 12.54 -9.41
CA ILE A 234 -14.79 11.11 -9.16
C ILE A 234 -15.43 10.45 -10.39
N ASP A 235 -16.51 11.01 -10.95
CA ASP A 235 -17.19 10.45 -12.11
C ASP A 235 -16.28 10.43 -13.37
N GLU A 236 -15.51 11.47 -13.60
CA GLU A 236 -14.56 11.56 -14.71
C GLU A 236 -13.39 10.56 -14.56
N ARG A 237 -12.88 10.39 -13.36
CA ARG A 237 -11.70 9.55 -13.08
C ARG A 237 -12.04 8.08 -12.92
N LEU A 238 -13.25 7.77 -12.45
CA LEU A 238 -13.75 6.43 -12.14
C LEU A 238 -15.05 6.17 -12.92
N PRO A 239 -14.94 5.85 -14.24
CA PRO A 239 -16.08 5.46 -15.06
C PRO A 239 -16.73 4.17 -14.51
N PRO A 240 -17.94 3.79 -15.00
CA PRO A 240 -18.70 2.66 -14.45
C PRO A 240 -17.95 1.33 -14.36
N ASP A 241 -17.00 1.06 -15.24
CA ASP A 241 -16.17 -0.14 -15.31
C ASP A 241 -14.91 -0.08 -14.41
N ALA A 242 -14.60 1.06 -13.81
CA ALA A 242 -13.49 1.21 -12.87
C ALA A 242 -13.79 0.66 -11.47
N TRP A 243 -15.05 0.37 -11.16
CA TRP A 243 -15.49 -0.09 -9.83
C TRP A 243 -15.33 -1.59 -9.68
N PHE A 244 -14.62 -1.99 -8.64
CA PHE A 244 -14.28 -3.38 -8.40
C PHE A 244 -15.44 -4.15 -7.77
N HIS A 245 -15.88 -5.23 -8.44
CA HIS A 245 -16.91 -6.14 -7.94
C HIS A 245 -16.25 -7.36 -7.30
N ASP A 246 -16.55 -7.62 -6.03
CA ASP A 246 -16.05 -8.79 -5.29
C ASP A 246 -17.01 -9.17 -4.15
N VAL A 247 -16.59 -10.14 -3.33
CA VAL A 247 -17.34 -10.59 -2.13
C VAL A 247 -17.48 -9.53 -1.04
N HIS A 248 -16.75 -8.41 -1.14
CA HIS A 248 -16.78 -7.29 -0.19
C HIS A 248 -17.73 -6.17 -0.61
N GLY A 249 -18.35 -6.28 -1.79
CA GLY A 249 -19.36 -5.34 -2.27
C GLY A 249 -19.48 -5.30 -3.79
N SER A 250 -20.70 -5.03 -4.24
CA SER A 250 -20.97 -4.81 -5.67
C SER A 250 -20.38 -3.48 -6.15
N ALA A 251 -20.07 -3.37 -7.44
CA ALA A 251 -19.58 -2.14 -8.04
C ALA A 251 -20.50 -0.92 -7.78
N PRO A 252 -21.84 -1.00 -7.93
CA PRO A 252 -22.73 0.11 -7.58
C PRO A 252 -22.68 0.49 -6.10
N TYR A 253 -22.58 -0.49 -5.19
CA TYR A 253 -22.43 -0.22 -3.75
C TYR A 253 -21.13 0.50 -3.46
N LYS A 254 -20.00 0.00 -3.97
CA LYS A 254 -18.67 0.61 -3.77
C LYS A 254 -18.61 2.03 -4.34
N ARG A 255 -19.23 2.26 -5.51
CA ARG A 255 -19.40 3.60 -6.06
C ARG A 255 -20.16 4.51 -5.08
N HIS A 256 -21.35 4.11 -4.66
CA HIS A 256 -22.21 4.89 -3.77
C HIS A 256 -21.48 5.28 -2.47
N VAL A 257 -20.87 4.30 -1.78
CA VAL A 257 -20.19 4.58 -0.51
C VAL A 257 -18.93 5.44 -0.71
N THR A 258 -18.25 5.33 -1.86
CA THR A 258 -17.10 6.19 -2.17
C THR A 258 -17.49 7.65 -2.24
N PHE A 259 -18.57 8.01 -2.96
CA PHE A 259 -19.08 9.38 -3.01
C PHE A 259 -19.46 9.90 -1.63
N TYR A 260 -20.20 9.09 -0.87
CA TYR A 260 -20.62 9.45 0.48
C TYR A 260 -19.45 9.71 1.43
N LEU A 261 -18.47 8.80 1.46
CA LEU A 261 -17.29 8.92 2.32
C LEU A 261 -16.36 10.04 1.87
N ALA A 262 -16.19 10.25 0.57
CA ALA A 262 -15.37 11.34 0.03
C ALA A 262 -15.94 12.71 0.43
N GLU A 263 -17.25 12.88 0.40
CA GLU A 263 -17.89 14.13 0.83
C GLU A 263 -17.73 14.39 2.34
N GLN A 264 -17.85 13.35 3.18
CA GLN A 264 -17.56 13.47 4.61
C GLN A 264 -16.12 13.93 4.87
N ILE A 265 -15.16 13.33 4.17
CA ILE A 265 -13.74 13.67 4.26
C ILE A 265 -13.50 15.12 3.82
N ARG A 266 -14.12 15.52 2.69
CA ARG A 266 -14.03 16.90 2.19
C ARG A 266 -14.51 17.92 3.22
N MET A 267 -15.66 17.67 3.84
CA MET A 267 -16.23 18.56 4.88
C MET A 267 -15.35 18.64 6.13
N GLU A 268 -14.71 17.53 6.53
CA GLU A 268 -13.80 17.50 7.68
C GLU A 268 -12.51 18.30 7.44
N LEU A 269 -12.03 18.32 6.20
CA LEU A 269 -10.76 18.96 5.83
C LEU A 269 -10.93 20.37 5.25
N ALA A 270 -12.17 20.84 5.09
CA ALA A 270 -12.48 22.17 4.57
C ALA A 270 -12.03 23.31 5.50
#